data_e42ca0171139c9cb3b106ef5dd6b4cdb
#
_entry.id   e42ca0171139c9cb3b106ef5dd6b4cdb
#
_cell.length_a   1.000
_cell.length_b   1.000
_cell.length_c   1.000
_cell.angle_alpha   90.00
_cell.angle_beta   90.00
_cell.angle_gamma   90.00
#
_symmetry.space_group_name_H-M   'P 1'
#
loop_
_entity.id
_entity.type
_entity.pdbx_description
1 polymer ?
#
loop_
_entity_poly.entity_id
_entity_poly.type
_entity_poly.pdbx_seq_one_letter_code
_entity_poly.pdbx_strand_id
1 'polypeptide(L)'
;MFVSLENLSSESSFRTGDIKKVMIQEKLKDLGHPVESLSLGKFDYIGEFTAKKQRSPDSENFHSAGAFFRPNYERGMLIYSLIKSQKLESYLEIGYGRGYSCFCAAMAFSELGRGSITTVDPAFNEDQVRSLASVFPQDWFSMIEFQKGTSDEFFDMQVPRDFDLIYIDGDHRYDFVKRDWENCKERFKSYLIFDDYHLPGKVQKDMEVSAVVDAINDYNKELIIMDRRVFHDDRGYSDDQINYGQVLIHRK
;
A
#
# COMPACT_ATOMS: atom_id res chain seq x y z
N MET A 1 -23.76 -3.32 8.76
CA MET A 1 -23.90 -4.79 8.51
C MET A 1 -22.58 -5.23 7.88
N PHE A 2 -21.79 -6.07 8.55
CA PHE A 2 -20.50 -6.52 8.01
C PHE A 2 -20.74 -7.50 6.87
N VAL A 3 -19.99 -7.37 5.78
CA VAL A 3 -20.00 -8.40 4.71
C VAL A 3 -19.36 -9.65 5.30
N SER A 4 -20.10 -10.75 5.36
CA SER A 4 -19.50 -12.01 5.75
C SER A 4 -18.61 -12.51 4.60
N LEU A 5 -17.48 -13.14 4.95
CA LEU A 5 -16.58 -13.77 3.97
C LEU A 5 -17.33 -14.81 3.10
N GLU A 6 -18.45 -15.36 3.60
CA GLU A 6 -19.33 -16.29 2.86
C GLU A 6 -19.96 -15.66 1.62
N ASN A 7 -20.31 -14.35 1.67
CA ASN A 7 -20.89 -13.66 0.51
C ASN A 7 -19.84 -13.39 -0.59
N LEU A 8 -18.55 -13.36 -0.25
CA LEU A 8 -17.46 -13.22 -1.22
C LEU A 8 -17.04 -14.57 -1.82
N SER A 9 -17.39 -15.70 -1.18
CA SER A 9 -16.99 -17.04 -1.61
C SER A 9 -17.94 -17.67 -2.64
N SER A 10 -19.18 -17.17 -2.80
CA SER A 10 -20.21 -17.80 -3.60
C SER A 10 -20.18 -17.48 -5.10
N GLU A 11 -19.39 -16.52 -5.55
CA GLU A 11 -19.42 -16.06 -6.95
C GLU A 11 -18.20 -16.43 -7.80
N SER A 12 -17.23 -17.19 -7.32
CA SER A 12 -16.06 -17.45 -8.17
C SER A 12 -15.63 -18.91 -8.20
N SER A 13 -15.91 -19.55 -9.32
CA SER A 13 -15.18 -20.73 -9.83
C SER A 13 -13.76 -20.36 -10.36
N PHE A 14 -13.26 -19.18 -10.06
CA PHE A 14 -11.87 -18.81 -10.34
C PHE A 14 -10.99 -19.37 -9.22
N ARG A 15 -9.97 -20.11 -9.61
CA ARG A 15 -8.96 -20.69 -8.75
C ARG A 15 -8.12 -19.59 -8.09
N THR A 16 -8.67 -18.91 -7.09
CA THR A 16 -7.89 -18.23 -6.06
C THR A 16 -7.37 -19.28 -5.08
N GLY A 17 -6.85 -20.38 -5.63
CA GLY A 17 -6.69 -21.67 -4.94
C GLY A 17 -5.64 -21.60 -3.90
N ASP A 18 -5.21 -20.71 -3.17
CA ASP A 18 -4.33 -20.79 -1.98
C ASP A 18 -4.16 -19.42 -1.27
N ILE A 19 -5.01 -18.41 -1.59
CA ILE A 19 -4.92 -17.12 -0.89
C ILE A 19 -5.94 -17.11 0.26
N LYS A 20 -5.42 -17.03 1.48
CA LYS A 20 -6.26 -16.81 2.68
C LYS A 20 -6.84 -15.39 2.63
N LYS A 21 -8.17 -15.26 2.67
CA LYS A 21 -8.87 -13.97 2.72
C LYS A 21 -9.03 -13.51 4.17
N VAL A 22 -8.68 -12.26 4.46
CA VAL A 22 -8.77 -11.65 5.79
C VAL A 22 -9.32 -10.23 5.65
N MET A 23 -10.32 -9.88 6.44
CA MET A 23 -10.80 -8.50 6.49
C MET A 23 -9.76 -7.59 7.15
N ILE A 24 -9.64 -6.34 6.68
CA ILE A 24 -8.65 -5.40 7.21
C ILE A 24 -8.77 -5.20 8.73
N GLN A 25 -9.98 -5.09 9.27
CA GLN A 25 -10.20 -4.91 10.70
C GLN A 25 -9.73 -6.12 11.53
N GLU A 26 -9.88 -7.34 11.00
CA GLU A 26 -9.37 -8.56 11.64
C GLU A 26 -7.85 -8.57 11.63
N LYS A 27 -7.25 -8.24 10.46
CA LYS A 27 -5.80 -8.15 10.34
C LYS A 27 -5.18 -7.12 11.28
N LEU A 28 -5.77 -5.93 11.39
CA LEU A 28 -5.31 -4.90 12.31
C LEU A 28 -5.41 -5.37 13.77
N LYS A 29 -6.49 -6.04 14.14
CA LYS A 29 -6.65 -6.63 15.47
C LYS A 29 -5.60 -7.69 15.76
N ASP A 30 -5.31 -8.58 14.82
CA ASP A 30 -4.27 -9.62 14.95
C ASP A 30 -2.87 -9.00 15.11
N LEU A 31 -2.63 -7.85 14.48
CA LEU A 31 -1.40 -7.08 14.65
C LEU A 31 -1.34 -6.27 15.97
N GLY A 32 -2.36 -6.37 16.83
CA GLY A 32 -2.43 -5.64 18.09
C GLY A 32 -2.84 -4.17 17.97
N HIS A 33 -3.34 -3.78 16.80
CA HIS A 33 -3.78 -2.41 16.50
C HIS A 33 -5.24 -2.41 16.01
N PRO A 34 -6.22 -2.80 16.84
CA PRO A 34 -7.62 -2.77 16.43
C PRO A 34 -8.00 -1.34 16.03
N VAL A 35 -8.95 -1.22 15.09
CA VAL A 35 -9.33 0.07 14.46
C VAL A 35 -9.60 1.14 15.51
N GLU A 36 -10.26 0.78 16.60
CA GLU A 36 -10.65 1.69 17.70
C GLU A 36 -9.42 2.27 18.44
N SER A 37 -8.27 1.60 18.37
CA SER A 37 -7.02 2.07 18.98
C SER A 37 -6.21 2.99 18.09
N LEU A 38 -6.52 3.05 16.79
CA LEU A 38 -5.81 3.85 15.82
C LEU A 38 -6.42 5.27 15.75
N SER A 39 -5.57 6.27 15.90
CA SER A 39 -5.99 7.66 15.75
C SER A 39 -6.17 8.02 14.27
N LEU A 40 -7.41 8.03 13.77
CA LEU A 40 -7.72 8.45 12.39
C LEU A 40 -7.12 9.82 12.06
N GLY A 41 -7.13 10.77 13.00
CA GLY A 41 -6.58 12.11 12.79
C GLY A 41 -5.11 12.16 12.37
N LYS A 42 -4.30 11.17 12.74
CA LYS A 42 -2.91 11.07 12.27
C LYS A 42 -2.84 10.72 10.78
N PHE A 43 -3.67 9.78 10.34
CA PHE A 43 -3.77 9.37 8.95
C PHE A 43 -4.45 10.43 8.08
N ASP A 44 -5.45 11.15 8.64
CA ASP A 44 -6.05 12.32 8.02
C ASP A 44 -5.03 13.42 7.74
N TYR A 45 -4.19 13.72 8.72
CA TYR A 45 -3.13 14.72 8.59
C TYR A 45 -2.20 14.39 7.42
N ILE A 46 -1.71 13.14 7.35
CA ILE A 46 -0.88 12.69 6.23
C ILE A 46 -1.65 12.83 4.91
N GLY A 47 -2.88 12.33 4.86
CA GLY A 47 -3.73 12.36 3.68
C GLY A 47 -4.05 13.76 3.20
N GLU A 48 -4.27 14.71 4.11
CA GLU A 48 -4.55 16.10 3.77
C GLU A 48 -3.43 16.72 2.93
N PHE A 49 -2.20 16.50 3.33
CA PHE A 49 -1.05 17.10 2.64
C PHE A 49 -0.63 16.31 1.40
N THR A 50 -0.67 14.99 1.44
CA THR A 50 -0.33 14.17 0.29
C THR A 50 -1.39 14.24 -0.83
N ALA A 51 -2.67 14.42 -0.50
CA ALA A 51 -3.73 14.52 -1.48
C ALA A 51 -3.91 15.94 -2.06
N LYS A 52 -3.96 16.97 -1.21
CA LYS A 52 -4.35 18.33 -1.61
C LYS A 52 -3.27 19.11 -2.36
N LYS A 53 -2.01 18.97 -1.98
CA LYS A 53 -0.91 19.77 -2.56
C LYS A 53 -0.45 19.32 -3.93
N GLN A 54 -0.93 18.19 -4.41
CA GLN A 54 -0.55 17.64 -5.72
C GLN A 54 -1.54 17.94 -6.84
N ARG A 55 -2.55 18.74 -6.59
CA ARG A 55 -3.47 19.17 -7.63
C ARG A 55 -2.74 20.14 -8.56
N SER A 56 -2.24 19.64 -9.68
CA SER A 56 -1.96 20.53 -10.81
C SER A 56 -3.27 21.17 -11.26
N PRO A 57 -3.32 22.51 -11.38
CA PRO A 57 -4.51 23.18 -11.92
C PRO A 57 -4.90 22.68 -13.31
N ASP A 58 -3.95 22.09 -14.03
CA ASP A 58 -4.07 21.72 -15.45
C ASP A 58 -4.50 20.26 -15.70
N SER A 59 -4.70 19.44 -14.67
CA SER A 59 -5.16 18.07 -14.88
C SER A 59 -6.69 17.98 -14.78
N GLU A 60 -7.37 18.11 -15.90
CA GLU A 60 -8.83 17.93 -16.00
C GLU A 60 -9.33 16.61 -15.42
N ASN A 61 -8.55 15.54 -15.54
CA ASN A 61 -8.89 14.23 -15.00
C ASN A 61 -8.84 14.15 -13.46
N PHE A 62 -8.15 15.06 -12.81
CA PHE A 62 -8.06 15.12 -11.35
C PHE A 62 -9.20 15.90 -10.70
N HIS A 63 -9.89 16.78 -11.44
CA HIS A 63 -11.00 17.56 -10.90
C HIS A 63 -12.24 16.71 -10.62
N SER A 64 -12.50 15.69 -11.43
CA SER A 64 -13.61 14.76 -11.19
C SER A 64 -13.34 13.81 -10.02
N ALA A 65 -12.10 13.43 -9.79
CA ALA A 65 -11.68 12.62 -8.65
C ALA A 65 -11.50 13.46 -7.37
N GLY A 66 -11.39 14.79 -7.49
CA GLY A 66 -11.00 15.68 -6.39
C GLY A 66 -11.96 15.72 -5.21
N ALA A 67 -13.26 15.48 -5.42
CA ALA A 67 -14.25 15.42 -4.35
C ALA A 67 -14.24 14.08 -3.59
N PHE A 68 -13.67 13.03 -4.19
CA PHE A 68 -13.66 11.67 -3.66
C PHE A 68 -12.27 11.17 -3.29
N PHE A 69 -11.25 11.99 -3.49
CA PHE A 69 -9.89 11.57 -3.13
C PHE A 69 -9.74 11.65 -1.62
N ARG A 70 -9.74 10.50 -1.01
CA ARG A 70 -9.52 10.32 0.42
C ARG A 70 -8.17 9.68 0.66
N PRO A 71 -7.62 9.88 1.88
CA PRO A 71 -6.58 9.01 2.36
C PRO A 71 -7.06 7.56 2.27
N ASN A 72 -6.23 6.68 1.77
CA ASN A 72 -6.51 5.25 1.86
C ASN A 72 -6.11 4.79 3.27
N TYR A 73 -7.01 4.99 4.24
CA TYR A 73 -6.75 4.66 5.65
C TYR A 73 -6.33 3.21 5.81
N GLU A 74 -7.00 2.31 5.09
CA GLU A 74 -6.78 0.88 5.17
C GLU A 74 -5.33 0.54 4.82
N ARG A 75 -4.82 1.13 3.74
CA ARG A 75 -3.44 1.01 3.29
C ARG A 75 -2.46 1.54 4.33
N GLY A 76 -2.66 2.78 4.75
CA GLY A 76 -1.81 3.43 5.72
C GLY A 76 -1.77 2.70 7.06
N MET A 77 -2.92 2.25 7.55
CA MET A 77 -3.03 1.52 8.81
C MET A 77 -2.39 0.14 8.74
N LEU A 78 -2.51 -0.58 7.61
CA LEU A 78 -1.86 -1.87 7.45
C LEU A 78 -0.33 -1.73 7.51
N ILE A 79 0.24 -0.80 6.74
CA ILE A 79 1.69 -0.54 6.72
C ILE A 79 2.17 -0.13 8.11
N TYR A 80 1.51 0.86 8.73
CA TYR A 80 1.83 1.33 10.08
C TYR A 80 1.79 0.17 11.10
N SER A 81 0.73 -0.62 11.09
CA SER A 81 0.53 -1.69 12.07
C SER A 81 1.53 -2.84 11.89
N LEU A 82 1.87 -3.20 10.65
CA LEU A 82 2.93 -4.18 10.37
C LEU A 82 4.28 -3.71 10.91
N ILE A 83 4.68 -2.50 10.58
CA ILE A 83 5.95 -1.93 11.05
C ILE A 83 6.01 -1.90 12.58
N LYS A 84 4.96 -1.40 13.23
CA LYS A 84 4.90 -1.27 14.70
C LYS A 84 4.91 -2.63 15.40
N SER A 85 4.02 -3.54 15.01
CA SER A 85 3.84 -4.82 15.68
C SER A 85 5.02 -5.76 15.49
N GLN A 86 5.59 -5.78 14.29
CA GLN A 86 6.70 -6.65 13.93
C GLN A 86 8.08 -5.99 14.18
N LYS A 87 8.08 -4.72 14.63
CA LYS A 87 9.30 -3.92 14.92
C LYS A 87 10.27 -3.92 13.74
N LEU A 88 9.73 -3.76 12.52
CA LEU A 88 10.52 -3.74 11.30
C LEU A 88 11.48 -2.55 11.31
N GLU A 89 12.58 -2.64 10.57
CA GLU A 89 13.65 -1.63 10.56
C GLU A 89 13.93 -1.06 9.17
N SER A 90 13.40 -1.71 8.12
CA SER A 90 13.63 -1.27 6.74
C SER A 90 12.39 -1.47 5.86
N TYR A 91 12.08 -0.47 5.05
CA TYR A 91 10.94 -0.44 4.13
C TYR A 91 11.38 0.03 2.75
N LEU A 92 11.00 -0.71 1.73
CA LEU A 92 11.12 -0.30 0.33
C LEU A 92 9.73 -0.11 -0.27
N GLU A 93 9.54 0.99 -0.99
CA GLU A 93 8.34 1.27 -1.76
C GLU A 93 8.68 1.44 -3.23
N ILE A 94 8.04 0.65 -4.09
CA ILE A 94 8.08 0.82 -5.54
C ILE A 94 6.78 1.52 -5.94
N GLY A 95 6.90 2.76 -6.43
CA GLY A 95 5.77 3.63 -6.70
C GLY A 95 5.46 4.56 -5.52
N TYR A 96 6.14 5.70 -5.47
CA TYR A 96 5.91 6.73 -4.44
C TYR A 96 4.56 7.43 -4.61
N GLY A 97 4.15 7.64 -5.86
CA GLY A 97 2.92 8.35 -6.19
C GLY A 97 2.85 9.71 -5.46
N ARG A 98 1.98 9.79 -4.47
CA ARG A 98 1.78 11.00 -3.65
C ARG A 98 2.43 10.93 -2.27
N GLY A 99 3.00 9.79 -1.91
CA GLY A 99 3.73 9.57 -0.68
C GLY A 99 2.88 9.21 0.53
N TYR A 100 1.59 8.93 0.38
CA TYR A 100 0.74 8.61 1.54
C TYR A 100 1.24 7.39 2.31
N SER A 101 1.47 6.27 1.64
CA SER A 101 2.03 5.03 2.21
C SER A 101 3.41 5.25 2.82
N CYS A 102 4.29 5.96 2.09
CA CYS A 102 5.62 6.33 2.56
C CYS A 102 5.59 7.09 3.90
N PHE A 103 4.74 8.11 4.02
CA PHE A 103 4.63 8.88 5.27
C PHE A 103 3.91 8.14 6.39
N CYS A 104 3.01 7.21 6.09
CA CYS A 104 2.49 6.29 7.11
C CYS A 104 3.57 5.37 7.68
N ALA A 105 4.50 4.89 6.83
CA ALA A 105 5.68 4.15 7.26
C ALA A 105 6.63 5.03 8.08
N ALA A 106 6.88 6.27 7.65
CA ALA A 106 7.71 7.23 8.38
C ALA A 106 7.18 7.52 9.78
N MET A 107 5.86 7.72 9.91
CA MET A 107 5.20 7.88 11.21
C MET A 107 5.45 6.66 12.11
N ALA A 108 5.30 5.43 11.57
CA ALA A 108 5.53 4.22 12.33
C ALA A 108 6.98 4.09 12.82
N PHE A 109 7.96 4.37 11.96
CA PHE A 109 9.38 4.33 12.32
C PHE A 109 9.76 5.44 13.30
N SER A 110 9.25 6.65 13.11
CA SER A 110 9.45 7.76 14.07
C SER A 110 8.96 7.37 15.47
N GLU A 111 7.79 6.77 15.59
CA GLU A 111 7.27 6.28 16.86
C GLU A 111 8.03 5.07 17.44
N LEU A 112 8.75 4.31 16.62
CA LEU A 112 9.69 3.27 17.08
C LEU A 112 11.07 3.84 17.45
N GLY A 113 11.35 5.08 17.06
CA GLY A 113 12.66 5.73 17.25
C GLY A 113 13.76 5.15 16.35
N ARG A 114 13.43 4.39 15.32
CA ARG A 114 14.38 3.76 14.40
C ARG A 114 13.69 3.31 13.12
N GLY A 115 14.46 3.16 12.06
CA GLY A 115 14.05 2.60 10.78
C GLY A 115 14.58 3.41 9.60
N SER A 116 14.45 2.85 8.41
CA SER A 116 14.83 3.47 7.15
C SER A 116 13.81 3.16 6.07
N ILE A 117 13.59 4.12 5.20
CA ILE A 117 12.67 4.03 4.07
C ILE A 117 13.46 4.31 2.80
N THR A 118 13.26 3.50 1.79
CA THR A 118 13.64 3.81 0.42
C THR A 118 12.38 3.84 -0.42
N THR A 119 12.19 4.88 -1.20
CA THR A 119 11.07 4.95 -2.15
C THR A 119 11.60 5.21 -3.56
N VAL A 120 11.08 4.47 -4.53
CA VAL A 120 11.54 4.46 -5.92
C VAL A 120 10.37 4.81 -6.82
N ASP A 121 10.52 5.88 -7.64
CA ASP A 121 9.49 6.31 -8.57
C ASP A 121 10.10 7.06 -9.76
N PRO A 122 9.84 6.69 -11.02
CA PRO A 122 10.35 7.40 -12.19
C PRO A 122 9.74 8.81 -12.35
N ALA A 123 8.54 9.02 -11.83
CA ALA A 123 7.82 10.30 -11.88
C ALA A 123 8.10 11.19 -10.66
N PHE A 124 9.10 10.85 -9.85
CA PHE A 124 9.43 11.54 -8.63
C PHE A 124 9.61 13.06 -8.84
N ASN A 125 8.91 13.85 -8.05
CA ASN A 125 8.91 15.32 -8.13
C ASN A 125 9.54 15.93 -6.88
N GLU A 126 10.73 16.52 -7.03
CA GLU A 126 11.47 17.13 -5.93
C GLU A 126 10.75 18.32 -5.29
N ASP A 127 10.04 19.14 -6.06
CA ASP A 127 9.33 20.31 -5.52
C ASP A 127 8.17 19.88 -4.63
N GLN A 128 7.51 18.79 -4.98
CA GLN A 128 6.50 18.17 -4.15
C GLN A 128 7.08 17.71 -2.81
N VAL A 129 8.20 17.00 -2.83
CA VAL A 129 8.88 16.53 -1.62
C VAL A 129 9.30 17.70 -0.74
N ARG A 130 9.90 18.74 -1.33
CA ARG A 130 10.24 19.98 -0.61
C ARG A 130 9.02 20.66 0.02
N SER A 131 7.90 20.66 -0.70
CA SER A 131 6.62 21.19 -0.18
C SER A 131 6.14 20.40 1.04
N LEU A 132 6.24 19.08 1.02
CA LEU A 132 5.88 18.22 2.16
C LEU A 132 6.86 18.41 3.34
N ALA A 133 8.14 18.65 3.07
CA ALA A 133 9.14 18.91 4.10
C ALA A 133 8.84 20.17 4.95
N SER A 134 7.99 21.07 4.47
CA SER A 134 7.56 22.24 5.23
C SER A 134 6.40 21.96 6.22
N VAL A 135 5.76 20.79 6.14
CA VAL A 135 4.57 20.47 6.92
C VAL A 135 4.68 19.18 7.74
N PHE A 136 5.53 18.26 7.33
CA PHE A 136 5.78 17.05 8.10
C PHE A 136 7.03 17.19 9.01
N PRO A 137 7.11 16.39 10.10
CA PRO A 137 8.26 16.39 10.98
C PRO A 137 9.57 16.10 10.24
N GLN A 138 10.65 16.80 10.59
CA GLN A 138 11.95 16.64 9.93
C GLN A 138 12.57 15.26 10.16
N ASP A 139 12.31 14.62 11.28
CA ASP A 139 12.75 13.25 11.57
C ASP A 139 12.17 12.23 10.58
N TRP A 140 10.96 12.47 10.05
CA TRP A 140 10.39 11.63 9.01
C TRP A 140 11.23 11.68 7.73
N PHE A 141 11.61 12.87 7.28
CA PHE A 141 12.41 13.04 6.07
C PHE A 141 13.82 12.47 6.19
N SER A 142 14.41 12.56 7.38
CA SER A 142 15.75 12.00 7.63
C SER A 142 15.82 10.48 7.49
N MET A 143 14.68 9.80 7.56
CA MET A 143 14.57 8.35 7.39
C MET A 143 14.29 7.93 5.95
N ILE A 144 13.97 8.87 5.04
CA ILE A 144 13.53 8.57 3.68
C ILE A 144 14.63 8.86 2.67
N GLU A 145 15.01 7.83 1.93
CA GLU A 145 15.84 7.91 0.73
C GLU A 145 14.93 7.92 -0.50
N PHE A 146 14.92 9.03 -1.24
CA PHE A 146 14.13 9.18 -2.45
C PHE A 146 14.97 8.86 -3.68
N GLN A 147 14.57 7.83 -4.44
CA GLN A 147 15.27 7.37 -5.63
C GLN A 147 14.40 7.58 -6.86
N LYS A 148 14.88 8.42 -7.79
CA LYS A 148 14.22 8.61 -9.06
C LYS A 148 14.64 7.52 -10.03
N GLY A 149 13.68 6.73 -10.50
CA GLY A 149 13.92 5.66 -11.46
C GLY A 149 12.90 4.54 -11.34
N THR A 150 13.07 3.53 -12.16
CA THR A 150 12.33 2.27 -12.12
C THR A 150 12.94 1.32 -11.09
N SER A 151 12.24 0.23 -10.76
CA SER A 151 12.78 -0.84 -9.93
C SER A 151 14.03 -1.48 -10.55
N ASP A 152 14.06 -1.66 -11.88
CA ASP A 152 15.23 -2.18 -12.59
C ASP A 152 16.44 -1.28 -12.36
N GLU A 153 16.30 0.03 -12.66
CA GLU A 153 17.39 1.01 -12.47
C GLU A 153 17.88 1.05 -11.03
N PHE A 154 16.96 0.97 -10.07
CA PHE A 154 17.31 0.96 -8.65
C PHE A 154 18.16 -0.27 -8.27
N PHE A 155 17.73 -1.46 -8.65
CA PHE A 155 18.42 -2.69 -8.29
C PHE A 155 19.72 -2.91 -9.09
N ASP A 156 19.81 -2.36 -10.30
CA ASP A 156 21.06 -2.39 -11.10
C ASP A 156 22.15 -1.48 -10.52
N MET A 157 21.78 -0.34 -9.95
CA MET A 157 22.73 0.65 -9.42
C MET A 157 23.17 0.38 -7.98
N GLN A 158 22.41 -0.37 -7.21
CA GLN A 158 22.62 -0.52 -5.77
C GLN A 158 23.36 -1.82 -5.43
N VAL A 159 24.20 -1.76 -4.39
CA VAL A 159 24.65 -2.97 -3.71
C VAL A 159 23.39 -3.66 -3.21
N PRO A 160 23.23 -4.98 -3.50
CA PRO A 160 22.07 -5.73 -3.06
C PRO A 160 21.83 -5.56 -1.56
N ARG A 161 20.69 -5.01 -1.19
CA ARG A 161 20.26 -4.92 0.21
C ARG A 161 18.86 -5.50 0.33
N ASP A 162 18.58 -6.08 1.49
CA ASP A 162 17.29 -6.65 1.80
C ASP A 162 16.50 -5.71 2.70
N PHE A 163 15.18 -5.77 2.57
CA PHE A 163 14.23 -4.95 3.32
C PHE A 163 13.32 -5.83 4.16
N ASP A 164 12.93 -5.36 5.33
CA ASP A 164 12.00 -6.12 6.17
C ASP A 164 10.60 -6.14 5.58
N LEU A 165 10.18 -5.02 4.98
CA LEU A 165 8.92 -4.87 4.27
C LEU A 165 9.17 -4.23 2.90
N ILE A 166 8.62 -4.84 1.85
CA ILE A 166 8.57 -4.25 0.51
C ILE A 166 7.09 -4.00 0.15
N TYR A 167 6.82 -2.85 -0.44
CA TYR A 167 5.51 -2.45 -0.93
C TYR A 167 5.58 -2.14 -2.41
N ILE A 168 4.78 -2.83 -3.22
CA ILE A 168 4.71 -2.67 -4.68
C ILE A 168 3.38 -2.00 -5.02
N ASP A 169 3.46 -0.75 -5.47
CA ASP A 169 2.34 0.12 -5.86
C ASP A 169 2.74 1.00 -7.06
N GLY A 170 3.48 0.40 -8.01
CA GLY A 170 3.97 1.07 -9.22
C GLY A 170 2.94 1.05 -10.36
N ASP A 171 3.39 0.76 -11.58
CA ASP A 171 2.50 0.57 -12.73
C ASP A 171 1.76 -0.77 -12.61
N HIS A 172 0.44 -0.77 -12.81
CA HIS A 172 -0.42 -1.94 -12.57
C HIS A 172 -0.57 -2.88 -13.77
N ARG A 173 0.08 -2.57 -14.90
CA ARG A 173 0.10 -3.45 -16.08
C ARG A 173 0.97 -4.68 -15.84
N TYR A 174 0.56 -5.82 -16.36
CA TYR A 174 1.17 -7.13 -16.11
C TYR A 174 2.70 -7.16 -16.16
N ASP A 175 3.29 -6.64 -17.25
CA ASP A 175 4.76 -6.70 -17.44
C ASP A 175 5.53 -5.87 -16.41
N PHE A 176 4.95 -4.76 -15.94
CA PHE A 176 5.57 -3.91 -14.92
C PHE A 176 5.45 -4.54 -13.53
N VAL A 177 4.26 -5.00 -13.16
CA VAL A 177 4.05 -5.70 -11.87
C VAL A 177 4.93 -6.96 -11.78
N LYS A 178 5.02 -7.73 -12.89
CA LYS A 178 5.89 -8.91 -12.95
C LYS A 178 7.36 -8.54 -12.77
N ARG A 179 7.81 -7.48 -13.39
CA ARG A 179 9.18 -6.96 -13.27
C ARG A 179 9.49 -6.54 -11.82
N ASP A 180 8.61 -5.75 -11.21
CA ASP A 180 8.76 -5.32 -9.84
C ASP A 180 8.82 -6.53 -8.88
N TRP A 181 7.98 -7.54 -9.12
CA TRP A 181 8.03 -8.81 -8.38
C TRP A 181 9.38 -9.51 -8.54
N GLU A 182 9.87 -9.69 -9.79
CA GLU A 182 11.15 -10.38 -10.06
C GLU A 182 12.32 -9.66 -9.38
N ASN A 183 12.31 -8.34 -9.34
CA ASN A 183 13.31 -7.53 -8.67
C ASN A 183 13.25 -7.64 -7.14
N CYS A 184 12.04 -7.79 -6.57
CA CYS A 184 11.80 -7.72 -5.13
C CYS A 184 11.73 -9.08 -4.42
N LYS A 185 11.37 -10.18 -5.12
CA LYS A 185 11.06 -11.48 -4.51
C LYS A 185 12.15 -12.09 -3.63
N GLU A 186 13.43 -11.83 -3.94
CA GLU A 186 14.55 -12.31 -3.15
C GLU A 186 15.08 -11.28 -2.13
N ARG A 187 14.46 -10.08 -2.07
CA ARG A 187 14.93 -8.93 -1.29
C ARG A 187 14.09 -8.63 -0.06
N PHE A 188 12.90 -9.22 0.10
CA PHE A 188 12.15 -9.04 1.34
C PHE A 188 12.55 -10.09 2.38
N LYS A 189 12.76 -9.65 3.63
CA LYS A 189 13.09 -10.52 4.75
C LYS A 189 11.84 -11.10 5.40
N SER A 190 10.85 -10.26 5.64
CA SER A 190 9.64 -10.65 6.38
C SER A 190 8.40 -10.60 5.52
N TYR A 191 8.11 -9.45 4.91
CA TYR A 191 6.86 -9.21 4.20
C TYR A 191 7.06 -8.49 2.88
N LEU A 192 6.20 -8.82 1.90
CA LEU A 192 6.00 -8.04 0.69
C LEU A 192 4.50 -7.82 0.51
N ILE A 193 4.11 -6.62 0.14
CA ILE A 193 2.72 -6.27 -0.14
C ILE A 193 2.60 -5.86 -1.61
N PHE A 194 1.62 -6.43 -2.30
CA PHE A 194 1.09 -5.87 -3.54
C PHE A 194 -0.15 -5.05 -3.24
N ASP A 195 -0.20 -3.83 -3.77
CA ASP A 195 -1.43 -3.04 -3.77
C ASP A 195 -2.34 -3.38 -4.97
N ASP A 196 -3.53 -2.84 -4.93
CA ASP A 196 -4.52 -2.88 -6.02
C ASP A 196 -4.79 -4.28 -6.62
N TYR A 197 -4.76 -5.32 -5.76
CA TYR A 197 -5.25 -6.64 -6.16
C TYR A 197 -6.78 -6.59 -6.32
N HIS A 198 -7.24 -6.56 -7.55
CA HIS A 198 -8.66 -6.56 -7.85
C HIS A 198 -9.27 -7.95 -7.71
N LEU A 199 -10.43 -8.01 -7.04
CA LEU A 199 -11.18 -9.25 -6.88
C LEU A 199 -11.66 -9.77 -8.24
N PRO A 200 -11.83 -11.09 -8.39
CA PRO A 200 -12.37 -11.68 -9.64
C PRO A 200 -13.65 -11.00 -10.10
N GLY A 201 -13.73 -10.69 -11.40
CA GLY A 201 -14.86 -9.95 -11.98
C GLY A 201 -14.89 -8.45 -11.72
N LYS A 202 -13.92 -7.92 -10.96
CA LYS A 202 -13.77 -6.48 -10.67
C LYS A 202 -12.52 -5.87 -11.31
N VAL A 203 -11.74 -6.67 -12.05
CA VAL A 203 -10.52 -6.21 -12.73
C VAL A 203 -10.88 -5.14 -13.76
N GLN A 204 -10.16 -4.02 -13.69
CA GLN A 204 -10.27 -2.93 -14.64
C GLN A 204 -9.18 -3.05 -15.71
N LYS A 205 -9.36 -2.34 -16.84
CA LYS A 205 -8.33 -2.26 -17.88
C LYS A 205 -7.02 -1.72 -17.28
N ASP A 206 -5.91 -2.33 -17.67
CA ASP A 206 -4.55 -1.97 -17.22
C ASP A 206 -4.31 -2.14 -15.69
N MET A 207 -5.19 -2.90 -14.98
CA MET A 207 -5.08 -3.23 -13.56
C MET A 207 -4.88 -4.74 -13.42
N GLU A 208 -3.67 -5.24 -13.72
CA GLU A 208 -3.40 -6.67 -13.90
C GLU A 208 -2.59 -7.29 -12.75
N VAL A 209 -2.54 -6.62 -11.59
CA VAL A 209 -1.82 -7.09 -10.39
C VAL A 209 -2.24 -8.51 -10.00
N SER A 210 -3.54 -8.82 -10.05
CA SER A 210 -4.05 -10.14 -9.69
C SER A 210 -3.49 -11.25 -10.57
N ALA A 211 -3.25 -11.00 -11.87
CA ALA A 211 -2.69 -11.99 -12.78
C ALA A 211 -1.26 -12.41 -12.40
N VAL A 212 -0.46 -11.47 -11.90
CA VAL A 212 0.89 -11.75 -11.41
C VAL A 212 0.84 -12.46 -10.07
N VAL A 213 0.06 -11.93 -9.12
CA VAL A 213 -0.03 -12.48 -7.75
C VAL A 213 -0.57 -13.91 -7.74
N ASP A 214 -1.56 -14.21 -8.58
CA ASP A 214 -2.14 -15.56 -8.68
C ASP A 214 -1.14 -16.59 -9.20
N ALA A 215 -0.17 -16.17 -9.99
CA ALA A 215 0.90 -17.04 -10.51
C ALA A 215 2.01 -17.34 -9.47
N ILE A 216 2.05 -16.64 -8.35
CA ILE A 216 3.03 -16.87 -7.28
C ILE A 216 2.60 -18.06 -6.42
N ASN A 217 3.38 -19.14 -6.38
CA ASN A 217 3.01 -20.37 -5.66
C ASN A 217 3.94 -20.72 -4.48
N ASP A 218 5.11 -20.13 -4.39
CA ASP A 218 6.17 -20.53 -3.46
C ASP A 218 6.11 -19.82 -2.09
N TYR A 219 5.13 -18.95 -1.88
CA TYR A 219 4.99 -18.12 -0.70
C TYR A 219 3.60 -18.27 -0.05
N ASN A 220 3.50 -17.96 1.23
CA ASN A 220 2.22 -17.78 1.88
C ASN A 220 1.61 -16.44 1.44
N LYS A 221 0.32 -16.45 1.13
CA LYS A 221 -0.40 -15.26 0.67
C LYS A 221 -1.64 -15.02 1.51
N GLU A 222 -1.81 -13.79 1.98
CA GLU A 222 -3.04 -13.31 2.62
C GLU A 222 -3.61 -12.15 1.80
N LEU A 223 -4.83 -12.30 1.29
CA LEU A 223 -5.57 -11.20 0.68
C LEU A 223 -6.27 -10.41 1.76
N ILE A 224 -5.77 -9.22 2.04
CA ILE A 224 -6.36 -8.30 2.99
C ILE A 224 -7.44 -7.49 2.26
N ILE A 225 -8.70 -7.77 2.57
CA ILE A 225 -9.84 -7.09 1.98
C ILE A 225 -9.95 -5.68 2.56
N MET A 226 -9.83 -4.68 1.70
CA MET A 226 -9.90 -3.27 2.05
C MET A 226 -11.36 -2.80 2.10
N ASP A 227 -11.97 -2.91 3.27
CA ASP A 227 -13.35 -2.48 3.48
C ASP A 227 -13.41 -1.01 3.92
N ARG A 228 -13.59 -0.13 2.96
CA ARG A 228 -13.66 1.32 3.20
C ARG A 228 -14.80 1.73 4.14
N ARG A 229 -15.85 0.92 4.28
CA ARG A 229 -16.99 1.21 5.16
C ARG A 229 -16.59 1.23 6.63
N VAL A 230 -15.54 0.50 6.99
CA VAL A 230 -14.99 0.47 8.35
C VAL A 230 -14.57 1.85 8.85
N PHE A 231 -14.14 2.72 7.92
CA PHE A 231 -13.59 4.05 8.24
C PHE A 231 -14.47 5.21 7.77
N HIS A 232 -15.64 4.92 7.17
CA HIS A 232 -16.46 5.92 6.49
C HIS A 232 -17.96 5.62 6.65
N ASP A 233 -18.47 5.76 7.87
CA ASP A 233 -19.82 5.37 8.28
C ASP A 233 -20.97 5.99 7.49
N ASP A 234 -20.77 7.14 6.89
CA ASP A 234 -21.86 8.01 6.40
C ASP A 234 -21.91 8.17 4.86
N ARG A 235 -21.14 7.39 4.10
CA ARG A 235 -20.93 7.72 2.69
C ARG A 235 -21.49 6.73 1.67
N GLY A 236 -22.45 5.91 2.05
CA GLY A 236 -23.25 5.15 1.11
C GLY A 236 -22.50 4.09 0.29
N TYR A 237 -21.42 3.52 0.81
CA TYR A 237 -20.80 2.37 0.21
C TYR A 237 -21.66 1.13 0.42
N SER A 238 -21.97 0.45 -0.65
CA SER A 238 -22.64 -0.85 -0.64
C SER A 238 -21.62 -2.00 -0.67
N ASP A 239 -22.08 -3.20 -0.32
CA ASP A 239 -21.24 -4.40 -0.30
C ASP A 239 -20.63 -4.76 -1.67
N ASP A 240 -21.30 -4.35 -2.74
CA ASP A 240 -20.85 -4.52 -4.12
C ASP A 240 -19.71 -3.55 -4.53
N GLN A 241 -19.37 -2.60 -3.68
CA GLN A 241 -18.29 -1.65 -3.91
C GLN A 241 -16.93 -2.10 -3.36
N ILE A 242 -16.84 -3.26 -2.75
CA ILE A 242 -15.56 -3.88 -2.40
C ILE A 242 -14.96 -4.47 -3.68
N ASN A 243 -13.99 -3.79 -4.24
CA ASN A 243 -13.41 -4.15 -5.54
C ASN A 243 -12.01 -4.73 -5.44
N TYR A 244 -11.26 -4.42 -4.38
CA TYR A 244 -9.86 -4.74 -4.28
C TYR A 244 -9.40 -4.99 -2.84
N GLY A 245 -8.18 -5.48 -2.72
CA GLY A 245 -7.45 -5.64 -1.48
C GLY A 245 -5.96 -5.47 -1.69
N GLN A 246 -5.23 -5.68 -0.62
CA GLN A 246 -3.78 -5.79 -0.66
C GLN A 246 -3.39 -7.25 -0.41
N VAL A 247 -2.40 -7.76 -1.17
CA VAL A 247 -1.90 -9.11 -0.92
C VAL A 247 -0.60 -9.04 -0.15
N LEU A 248 -0.65 -9.54 1.08
CA LEU A 248 0.50 -9.70 1.94
C LEU A 248 1.15 -11.05 1.66
N ILE A 249 2.41 -11.01 1.25
CA ILE A 249 3.25 -12.19 1.01
C ILE A 249 4.26 -12.31 2.13
N HIS A 250 4.45 -13.53 2.63
CA HIS A 250 5.51 -13.85 3.56
C HIS A 250 6.12 -15.22 3.25
N ARG A 251 7.36 -15.44 3.67
CA ARG A 251 8.06 -16.70 3.44
C ARG A 251 7.37 -17.85 4.18
N LYS A 252 7.38 -19.04 3.57
CA LYS A 252 6.84 -20.27 4.18
C LYS A 252 7.69 -20.71 5.35
#